data_3ae854d2b10551478479d411c4a2d801
#
_entry.id   3ae854d2b10551478479d411c4a2d801
#
_cell.length_a   1.000
_cell.length_b   1.000
_cell.length_c   1.000
_cell.angle_alpha   90.00
_cell.angle_beta   90.00
_cell.angle_gamma   90.00
#
_symmetry.space_group_name_H-M   'P 1'
#
loop_
_entity.id
_entity.type
_entity.pdbx_description
1 polymer ?
#
loop_
_entity_poly.entity_id
_entity_poly.type
_entity_poly.pdbx_seq_one_letter_code
_entity_poly.pdbx_strand_id
1 'polypeptide(L)'
;MLENNNAVLAVVDPVYPGTALRPGSSGSEVARMQTYLNGLRDAKYPTLNRLVVDGRYGSATASTVMQYQVINRLSMDGVIGHDTWNAIVSDYNATIGGSADTYPGIPLRPGDRSQDVRHMQGRLNEVARIYTGINTQTVDGAYGNNMTNAVRRFQRQFSLSADGILGKDTWNKIVSVHNAMQAGNPTHVTTQYPGVPL
;
A
#
# COMPACT_ATOMS: atom_id res chain seq x y z
N MET A 1 36.49 -6.44 -21.49
CA MET A 1 35.68 -6.18 -20.25
C MET A 1 34.38 -5.54 -20.69
N LEU A 2 33.33 -6.31 -20.76
CA LEU A 2 32.00 -5.80 -21.06
C LEU A 2 31.33 -5.56 -19.70
N GLU A 3 31.22 -4.32 -19.30
CA GLU A 3 30.39 -3.92 -18.16
C GLU A 3 28.93 -4.21 -18.54
N ASN A 4 28.38 -5.26 -17.94
CA ASN A 4 26.95 -5.52 -17.96
C ASN A 4 26.25 -4.44 -17.13
N ASN A 5 25.94 -3.33 -17.79
CA ASN A 5 25.06 -2.30 -17.26
C ASN A 5 23.61 -2.82 -17.30
N ASN A 6 23.33 -3.84 -16.49
CA ASN A 6 21.96 -4.26 -16.20
C ASN A 6 21.43 -3.30 -15.14
N ALA A 7 21.19 -2.07 -15.54
CA ALA A 7 20.36 -1.17 -14.76
C ALA A 7 18.96 -1.80 -14.76
N VAL A 8 18.70 -2.63 -13.75
CA VAL A 8 17.33 -2.97 -13.36
C VAL A 8 16.68 -1.63 -13.12
N LEU A 9 15.85 -1.19 -14.07
CA LEU A 9 14.98 -0.04 -13.87
C LEU A 9 14.27 -0.31 -12.55
N ALA A 10 14.60 0.45 -11.52
CA ALA A 10 13.95 0.32 -10.23
C ALA A 10 12.46 0.50 -10.48
N VAL A 11 11.71 -0.57 -10.30
CA VAL A 11 10.25 -0.51 -10.42
C VAL A 11 9.79 0.47 -9.37
N VAL A 12 9.18 1.57 -9.81
CA VAL A 12 8.59 2.55 -8.90
C VAL A 12 7.43 1.84 -8.19
N ASP A 13 7.58 1.62 -6.90
CA ASP A 13 6.62 0.87 -6.10
C ASP A 13 6.00 1.77 -5.02
N PRO A 14 4.68 1.96 -4.98
CA PRO A 14 3.66 1.23 -5.75
C PRO A 14 3.57 1.64 -7.23
N VAL A 15 3.34 0.65 -8.09
CA VAL A 15 3.19 0.85 -9.54
C VAL A 15 1.93 1.66 -9.83
N TYR A 16 1.99 2.51 -10.86
CA TYR A 16 0.82 3.25 -11.33
C TYR A 16 -0.35 2.30 -11.67
N PRO A 17 -1.56 2.55 -11.15
CA PRO A 17 -2.70 1.62 -11.27
C PRO A 17 -3.34 1.57 -12.68
N GLY A 18 -2.84 2.34 -13.64
CA GLY A 18 -3.38 2.41 -15.00
C GLY A 18 -4.56 3.37 -15.17
N THR A 19 -5.06 3.96 -14.09
CA THR A 19 -6.16 4.94 -14.11
C THR A 19 -5.75 6.21 -13.39
N ALA A 20 -5.89 7.35 -14.04
CA ALA A 20 -5.55 8.63 -13.44
C ALA A 20 -6.49 9.01 -12.30
N LEU A 21 -5.93 9.52 -11.21
CA LEU A 21 -6.70 10.11 -10.11
C LEU A 21 -6.95 11.60 -10.40
N ARG A 22 -8.21 12.02 -10.26
CA ARG A 22 -8.68 13.38 -10.59
C ARG A 22 -9.88 13.74 -9.71
N PRO A 23 -10.34 15.00 -9.70
CA PRO A 23 -11.54 15.38 -8.95
C PRO A 23 -12.70 14.40 -9.17
N GLY A 24 -13.26 13.88 -8.05
CA GLY A 24 -14.28 12.83 -8.03
C GLY A 24 -13.75 11.41 -7.86
N SER A 25 -12.45 11.14 -8.04
CA SER A 25 -11.86 9.85 -7.70
C SER A 25 -11.92 9.58 -6.21
N SER A 26 -12.02 8.31 -5.81
CA SER A 26 -12.02 7.93 -4.39
C SER A 26 -11.40 6.54 -4.19
N GLY A 27 -10.99 6.25 -2.95
CA GLY A 27 -10.45 4.95 -2.55
C GLY A 27 -9.03 5.02 -1.99
N SER A 28 -8.43 3.85 -1.81
CA SER A 28 -7.11 3.70 -1.18
C SER A 28 -5.97 4.36 -1.98
N GLU A 29 -6.06 4.39 -3.31
CA GLU A 29 -5.07 5.05 -4.16
C GLU A 29 -5.04 6.56 -3.91
N VAL A 30 -6.21 7.19 -3.76
CA VAL A 30 -6.32 8.61 -3.40
C VAL A 30 -5.75 8.85 -2.01
N ALA A 31 -6.13 8.03 -1.02
CA ALA A 31 -5.63 8.15 0.34
C ALA A 31 -4.09 7.99 0.40
N ARG A 32 -3.54 7.06 -0.38
CA ARG A 32 -2.09 6.90 -0.51
C ARG A 32 -1.41 8.15 -1.02
N MET A 33 -1.92 8.75 -2.10
CA MET A 33 -1.34 9.98 -2.64
C MET A 33 -1.47 11.16 -1.68
N GLN A 34 -2.59 11.28 -0.97
CA GLN A 34 -2.75 12.27 0.11
C GLN A 34 -1.73 12.05 1.24
N THR A 35 -1.50 10.80 1.64
CA THR A 35 -0.48 10.44 2.64
C THR A 35 0.91 10.80 2.16
N TYR A 36 1.26 10.48 0.91
CA TYR A 36 2.57 10.74 0.33
C TYR A 36 2.82 12.25 0.19
N LEU A 37 1.85 13.00 -0.31
CA LEU A 37 1.95 14.46 -0.43
C LEU A 37 2.11 15.14 0.95
N ASN A 38 1.40 14.66 1.99
CA ASN A 38 1.60 15.15 3.34
C ASN A 38 3.00 14.82 3.88
N GLY A 39 3.50 13.63 3.66
CA GLY A 39 4.85 13.24 4.04
C GLY A 39 5.90 14.10 3.33
N LEU A 40 5.76 14.29 2.02
CA LEU A 40 6.64 15.16 1.23
C LEU A 40 6.53 16.63 1.67
N ARG A 41 5.35 17.10 2.04
CA ARG A 41 5.16 18.42 2.63
C ARG A 41 6.00 18.58 3.89
N ASP A 42 5.94 17.62 4.78
CA ASP A 42 6.59 17.73 6.09
C ASP A 42 8.12 17.56 6.00
N ALA A 43 8.61 16.81 5.02
CA ALA A 43 10.02 16.49 4.90
C ALA A 43 10.78 17.34 3.85
N LYS A 44 10.12 17.79 2.79
CA LYS A 44 10.81 18.39 1.63
C LYS A 44 10.14 19.63 1.05
N TYR A 45 8.80 19.71 1.02
CA TYR A 45 8.05 20.76 0.35
C TYR A 45 7.08 21.47 1.29
N PRO A 46 7.54 22.27 2.26
CA PRO A 46 6.69 22.87 3.29
C PRO A 46 5.62 23.84 2.76
N THR A 47 5.72 24.24 1.50
CA THR A 47 4.77 25.09 0.81
C THR A 47 3.52 24.36 0.30
N LEU A 48 3.54 23.00 0.23
CA LEU A 48 2.36 22.23 -0.11
C LEU A 48 1.27 22.39 0.96
N ASN A 49 0.01 22.46 0.54
CA ASN A 49 -1.10 22.44 1.48
C ASN A 49 -1.18 21.07 2.19
N ARG A 50 -1.53 21.08 3.48
CA ARG A 50 -1.81 19.84 4.21
C ARG A 50 -3.17 19.31 3.79
N LEU A 51 -3.23 18.01 3.51
CA LEU A 51 -4.44 17.29 3.11
C LEU A 51 -5.04 16.49 4.28
N VAL A 52 -6.36 16.40 4.32
CA VAL A 52 -7.04 15.35 5.07
C VAL A 52 -6.91 14.05 4.28
N VAL A 53 -6.44 12.98 4.94
CA VAL A 53 -6.33 11.66 4.32
C VAL A 53 -7.69 10.96 4.46
N ASP A 54 -8.59 11.24 3.54
CA ASP A 54 -9.97 10.73 3.53
C ASP A 54 -10.26 9.82 2.33
N GLY A 55 -9.29 9.68 1.42
CA GLY A 55 -9.44 8.92 0.19
C GLY A 55 -10.39 9.55 -0.81
N ARG A 56 -10.65 10.86 -0.72
CA ARG A 56 -11.50 11.60 -1.67
C ARG A 56 -10.69 12.65 -2.41
N TYR A 57 -10.71 12.58 -3.72
CA TYR A 57 -10.04 13.58 -4.55
C TYR A 57 -10.92 14.81 -4.74
N GLY A 58 -10.88 15.71 -3.77
CA GLY A 58 -11.57 16.99 -3.82
C GLY A 58 -10.70 18.12 -4.38
N SER A 59 -11.23 19.35 -4.32
CA SER A 59 -10.51 20.57 -4.77
C SER A 59 -9.21 20.82 -4.01
N ALA A 60 -9.18 20.52 -2.70
CA ALA A 60 -7.96 20.64 -1.89
C ALA A 60 -6.85 19.69 -2.40
N THR A 61 -7.20 18.43 -2.71
CA THR A 61 -6.25 17.47 -3.29
C THR A 61 -5.75 17.95 -4.64
N ALA A 62 -6.66 18.40 -5.54
CA ALA A 62 -6.29 18.91 -6.85
C ALA A 62 -5.32 20.12 -6.74
N SER A 63 -5.62 21.06 -5.86
CA SER A 63 -4.76 22.25 -5.62
C SER A 63 -3.36 21.85 -5.13
N THR A 64 -3.27 20.91 -4.19
CA THR A 64 -1.98 20.43 -3.68
C THR A 64 -1.18 19.66 -4.76
N VAL A 65 -1.88 18.89 -5.60
CA VAL A 65 -1.25 18.21 -6.75
C VAL A 65 -0.71 19.22 -7.74
N MET A 66 -1.45 20.29 -8.08
CA MET A 66 -0.96 21.37 -8.93
C MET A 66 0.29 22.04 -8.34
N GLN A 67 0.32 22.30 -7.03
CA GLN A 67 1.50 22.83 -6.37
C GLN A 67 2.71 21.91 -6.52
N TYR A 68 2.50 20.60 -6.29
CA TYR A 68 3.55 19.60 -6.47
C TYR A 68 4.04 19.53 -7.91
N GLN A 69 3.12 19.55 -8.88
CA GLN A 69 3.44 19.54 -10.31
C GLN A 69 4.28 20.74 -10.71
N VAL A 70 3.93 21.95 -10.25
CA VAL A 70 4.72 23.17 -10.50
C VAL A 70 6.14 23.03 -9.95
N ILE A 71 6.28 22.62 -8.68
CA ILE A 71 7.58 22.45 -8.02
C ILE A 71 8.45 21.48 -8.80
N ASN A 72 7.87 20.39 -9.31
CA ASN A 72 8.59 19.32 -9.99
C ASN A 72 8.58 19.45 -11.54
N ARG A 73 8.14 20.60 -12.09
CA ARG A 73 8.11 20.90 -13.52
C ARG A 73 7.32 19.88 -14.35
N LEU A 74 6.24 19.37 -13.75
CA LEU A 74 5.26 18.52 -14.42
C LEU A 74 4.14 19.37 -15.02
N SER A 75 3.28 18.75 -15.84
CA SER A 75 2.07 19.37 -16.36
C SER A 75 1.13 19.76 -15.21
N MET A 76 0.84 21.05 -15.05
CA MET A 76 0.02 21.59 -13.97
C MET A 76 -1.47 21.46 -14.29
N ASP A 77 -1.97 20.24 -14.26
CA ASP A 77 -3.37 19.92 -14.57
C ASP A 77 -4.20 19.46 -13.34
N GLY A 78 -3.53 19.28 -12.20
CA GLY A 78 -4.15 18.78 -10.98
C GLY A 78 -4.64 17.34 -11.08
N VAL A 79 -4.10 16.56 -12.02
CA VAL A 79 -4.40 15.15 -12.23
C VAL A 79 -3.17 14.30 -11.88
N ILE A 80 -3.35 13.25 -11.11
CA ILE A 80 -2.29 12.27 -10.88
C ILE A 80 -2.39 11.21 -11.98
N GLY A 81 -1.82 11.53 -13.16
CA GLY A 81 -1.56 10.57 -14.23
C GLY A 81 -0.28 9.79 -13.96
N HIS A 82 0.16 9.00 -14.95
CA HIS A 82 1.34 8.14 -14.85
C HIS A 82 2.59 8.90 -14.36
N ASP A 83 2.91 10.04 -14.97
CA ASP A 83 4.14 10.77 -14.66
C ASP A 83 4.09 11.43 -13.28
N THR A 84 2.94 12.02 -12.93
CA THR A 84 2.74 12.62 -11.59
C THR A 84 2.75 11.55 -10.50
N TRP A 85 2.15 10.37 -10.75
CA TRP A 85 2.20 9.23 -9.83
C TRP A 85 3.63 8.80 -9.57
N ASN A 86 4.37 8.52 -10.63
CA ASN A 86 5.75 8.03 -10.53
C ASN A 86 6.65 9.06 -9.85
N ALA A 87 6.46 10.35 -10.13
CA ALA A 87 7.21 11.41 -9.48
C ALA A 87 6.92 11.47 -7.96
N ILE A 88 5.64 11.45 -7.54
CA ILE A 88 5.26 11.45 -6.13
C ILE A 88 5.83 10.23 -5.41
N VAL A 89 5.67 9.03 -5.99
CA VAL A 89 6.14 7.78 -5.38
C VAL A 89 7.66 7.75 -5.27
N SER A 90 8.37 8.09 -6.35
CA SER A 90 9.83 8.14 -6.36
C SER A 90 10.37 9.14 -5.34
N ASP A 91 9.77 10.30 -5.28
CA ASP A 91 10.18 11.38 -4.38
C ASP A 91 9.92 11.02 -2.91
N TYR A 92 8.75 10.41 -2.63
CA TYR A 92 8.40 9.91 -1.30
C TYR A 92 9.37 8.80 -0.85
N ASN A 93 9.64 7.83 -1.72
CA ASN A 93 10.55 6.74 -1.42
C ASN A 93 11.98 7.24 -1.17
N ALA A 94 12.45 8.19 -1.95
CA ALA A 94 13.78 8.78 -1.79
C ALA A 94 13.90 9.63 -0.51
N THR A 95 12.81 10.29 -0.09
CA THR A 95 12.83 11.27 1.01
C THR A 95 12.51 10.61 2.36
N ILE A 96 11.55 9.69 2.38
CA ILE A 96 10.96 9.15 3.60
C ILE A 96 11.25 7.64 3.73
N GLY A 97 11.67 7.00 2.64
CA GLY A 97 11.89 5.55 2.60
C GLY A 97 10.59 4.77 2.52
N GLY A 98 9.55 5.36 1.91
CA GLY A 98 8.26 4.69 1.66
C GLY A 98 8.42 3.56 0.65
N SER A 99 7.58 2.55 0.80
CA SER A 99 7.42 1.45 -0.16
C SER A 99 5.93 1.11 -0.26
N ALA A 100 5.57 0.16 -1.13
CA ALA A 100 4.24 -0.43 -1.13
C ALA A 100 3.83 -1.03 0.24
N ASP A 101 4.78 -1.11 1.17
CA ASP A 101 4.57 -1.51 2.56
C ASP A 101 3.94 -0.41 3.42
N THR A 102 3.97 0.84 2.95
CA THR A 102 3.38 1.96 3.69
C THR A 102 1.85 1.85 3.70
N TYR A 103 1.26 1.90 4.90
CA TYR A 103 -0.19 1.91 5.03
C TYR A 103 -0.81 3.11 4.28
N PRO A 104 -1.83 2.90 3.42
CA PRO A 104 -2.35 3.94 2.53
C PRO A 104 -3.13 5.07 3.24
N GLY A 105 -3.37 4.94 4.54
CA GLY A 105 -4.07 5.96 5.34
C GLY A 105 -5.54 5.67 5.60
N ILE A 106 -6.17 4.78 4.82
CA ILE A 106 -7.53 4.28 5.06
C ILE A 106 -7.55 2.75 5.06
N PRO A 107 -8.46 2.12 5.86
CA PRO A 107 -8.60 0.67 5.88
C PRO A 107 -9.09 0.12 4.54
N LEU A 108 -8.53 -1.02 4.11
CA LEU A 108 -9.09 -1.81 3.02
C LEU A 108 -10.17 -2.75 3.56
N ARG A 109 -11.29 -2.84 2.83
CA ARG A 109 -12.50 -3.52 3.26
C ARG A 109 -13.04 -4.44 2.17
N PRO A 110 -13.90 -5.42 2.52
CA PRO A 110 -14.63 -6.19 1.52
C PRO A 110 -15.35 -5.30 0.50
N GLY A 111 -15.13 -5.59 -0.78
CA GLY A 111 -15.64 -4.80 -1.91
C GLY A 111 -14.60 -3.86 -2.54
N ASP A 112 -13.53 -3.53 -1.84
CA ASP A 112 -12.47 -2.67 -2.40
C ASP A 112 -11.75 -3.36 -3.56
N ARG A 113 -11.30 -2.53 -4.52
CA ARG A 113 -10.45 -2.96 -5.63
C ARG A 113 -9.32 -1.96 -5.79
N SER A 114 -8.07 -2.42 -5.62
CA SER A 114 -6.90 -1.55 -5.74
C SER A 114 -5.60 -2.34 -5.88
N GLN A 115 -4.52 -1.63 -6.20
CA GLN A 115 -3.17 -2.20 -6.13
C GLN A 115 -2.77 -2.56 -4.70
N ASP A 116 -3.25 -1.82 -3.70
CA ASP A 116 -2.99 -2.14 -2.30
C ASP A 116 -3.61 -3.49 -1.89
N VAL A 117 -4.83 -3.78 -2.39
CA VAL A 117 -5.46 -5.09 -2.20
C VAL A 117 -4.60 -6.17 -2.86
N ARG A 118 -4.18 -5.98 -4.11
CA ARG A 118 -3.32 -6.92 -4.85
C ARG A 118 -2.01 -7.18 -4.11
N HIS A 119 -1.41 -6.12 -3.62
CA HIS A 119 -0.16 -6.17 -2.87
C HIS A 119 -0.29 -7.02 -1.58
N MET A 120 -1.34 -6.76 -0.81
CA MET A 120 -1.59 -7.51 0.42
C MET A 120 -2.03 -8.95 0.17
N GLN A 121 -2.72 -9.23 -0.94
CA GLN A 121 -2.98 -10.61 -1.39
C GLN A 121 -1.67 -11.38 -1.60
N GLY A 122 -0.71 -10.77 -2.29
CA GLY A 122 0.62 -11.36 -2.50
C GLY A 122 1.32 -11.67 -1.18
N ARG A 123 1.37 -10.69 -0.27
CA ARG A 123 2.01 -10.87 1.04
C ARG A 123 1.33 -11.93 1.91
N LEU A 124 0.01 -11.95 1.94
CA LEU A 124 -0.73 -12.98 2.68
C LEU A 124 -0.48 -14.38 2.11
N ASN A 125 -0.34 -14.51 0.79
CA ASN A 125 0.01 -15.80 0.18
C ASN A 125 1.42 -16.25 0.57
N GLU A 126 2.40 -15.31 0.62
CA GLU A 126 3.74 -15.64 1.11
C GLU A 126 3.70 -16.04 2.59
N VAL A 127 2.97 -15.31 3.42
CA VAL A 127 2.80 -15.64 4.84
C VAL A 127 2.12 -17.02 5.02
N ALA A 128 1.15 -17.35 4.18
CA ALA A 128 0.45 -18.64 4.20
C ALA A 128 1.37 -19.84 3.92
N ARG A 129 2.53 -19.63 3.31
CA ARG A 129 3.52 -20.71 3.08
C ARG A 129 4.09 -21.25 4.39
N ILE A 130 4.17 -20.44 5.42
CA ILE A 130 4.64 -20.83 6.76
C ILE A 130 3.46 -21.05 7.71
N TYR A 131 2.47 -20.15 7.66
CA TYR A 131 1.30 -20.18 8.53
C TYR A 131 0.11 -20.84 7.79
N THR A 132 0.13 -22.17 7.69
CA THR A 132 -0.79 -22.97 6.87
C THR A 132 -2.27 -22.83 7.25
N GLY A 133 -2.58 -22.26 8.41
CA GLY A 133 -3.95 -21.88 8.79
C GLY A 133 -4.51 -20.69 7.99
N ILE A 134 -3.68 -19.95 7.24
CA ILE A 134 -4.09 -18.83 6.41
C ILE A 134 -4.30 -19.34 4.98
N ASN A 135 -5.48 -19.11 4.41
CA ASN A 135 -5.77 -19.55 3.05
C ASN A 135 -5.03 -18.70 2.02
N THR A 136 -4.48 -19.35 0.99
CA THR A 136 -4.02 -18.68 -0.21
C THR A 136 -5.21 -18.16 -1.04
N GLN A 137 -4.97 -17.15 -1.87
CA GLN A 137 -5.98 -16.50 -2.67
C GLN A 137 -5.43 -16.06 -4.03
N THR A 138 -6.32 -15.79 -4.96
CA THR A 138 -5.95 -15.18 -6.25
C THR A 138 -5.47 -13.75 -6.01
N VAL A 139 -4.36 -13.38 -6.64
CA VAL A 139 -3.79 -12.02 -6.58
C VAL A 139 -4.40 -11.19 -7.72
N ASP A 140 -5.64 -10.75 -7.55
CA ASP A 140 -6.47 -10.06 -8.56
C ASP A 140 -6.79 -8.59 -8.21
N GLY A 141 -6.39 -8.16 -7.00
CA GLY A 141 -6.67 -6.82 -6.49
C GLY A 141 -8.10 -6.61 -6.03
N ALA A 142 -8.89 -7.68 -5.90
CA ALA A 142 -10.26 -7.61 -5.41
C ALA A 142 -10.36 -8.12 -3.97
N TYR A 143 -10.88 -7.29 -3.05
CA TYR A 143 -11.13 -7.67 -1.68
C TYR A 143 -12.43 -8.48 -1.56
N GLY A 144 -12.38 -9.72 -1.99
CA GLY A 144 -13.51 -10.66 -1.93
C GLY A 144 -13.55 -11.45 -0.62
N ASN A 145 -14.46 -12.44 -0.57
CA ASN A 145 -14.63 -13.30 0.60
C ASN A 145 -13.37 -14.10 0.96
N ASN A 146 -12.60 -14.54 -0.04
CA ASN A 146 -11.35 -15.28 0.19
C ASN A 146 -10.35 -14.42 0.94
N MET A 147 -10.16 -13.16 0.51
CA MET A 147 -9.28 -12.23 1.21
C MET A 147 -9.79 -11.90 2.61
N THR A 148 -11.09 -11.65 2.76
CA THR A 148 -11.71 -11.42 4.08
C THR A 148 -11.41 -12.56 5.06
N ASN A 149 -11.55 -13.80 4.60
CA ASN A 149 -11.27 -14.98 5.41
C ASN A 149 -9.78 -15.13 5.72
N ALA A 150 -8.90 -14.89 4.74
CA ALA A 150 -7.46 -14.91 4.95
C ALA A 150 -7.03 -13.86 5.98
N VAL A 151 -7.54 -12.64 5.88
CA VAL A 151 -7.28 -11.56 6.85
C VAL A 151 -7.76 -11.93 8.24
N ARG A 152 -8.99 -12.44 8.40
CA ARG A 152 -9.49 -12.90 9.71
C ARG A 152 -8.64 -13.99 10.33
N ARG A 153 -8.17 -14.95 9.53
CA ARG A 153 -7.28 -16.03 10.00
C ARG A 153 -5.92 -15.46 10.41
N PHE A 154 -5.36 -14.56 9.62
CA PHE A 154 -4.14 -13.84 9.98
C PHE A 154 -4.32 -13.06 11.30
N GLN A 155 -5.38 -12.30 11.42
CA GLN A 155 -5.68 -11.52 12.63
C GLN A 155 -5.74 -12.43 13.88
N ARG A 156 -6.43 -13.58 13.81
CA ARG A 156 -6.48 -14.56 14.91
C ARG A 156 -5.10 -15.13 15.22
N GLN A 157 -4.33 -15.50 14.18
CA GLN A 157 -2.98 -16.05 14.33
C GLN A 157 -2.05 -15.10 15.08
N PHE A 158 -2.22 -13.80 14.89
CA PHE A 158 -1.37 -12.77 15.46
C PHE A 158 -2.06 -11.95 16.57
N SER A 159 -3.12 -12.49 17.17
CA SER A 159 -3.85 -11.88 18.31
C SER A 159 -4.36 -10.46 18.04
N LEU A 160 -4.76 -10.19 16.79
CA LEU A 160 -5.43 -8.96 16.39
C LEU A 160 -6.95 -9.14 16.40
N SER A 161 -7.70 -8.03 16.37
CA SER A 161 -9.16 -8.06 16.20
C SER A 161 -9.51 -8.72 14.87
N ALA A 162 -10.24 -9.85 14.90
CA ALA A 162 -10.55 -10.67 13.73
C ALA A 162 -11.78 -10.16 12.96
N ASP A 163 -11.76 -8.89 12.58
CA ASP A 163 -12.86 -8.23 11.86
C ASP A 163 -12.82 -8.44 10.34
N GLY A 164 -11.69 -8.90 9.82
CA GLY A 164 -11.48 -9.09 8.39
C GLY A 164 -11.26 -7.79 7.63
N ILE A 165 -10.81 -6.74 8.31
CA ILE A 165 -10.48 -5.43 7.74
C ILE A 165 -8.97 -5.22 7.83
N LEU A 166 -8.36 -4.74 6.74
CA LEU A 166 -6.96 -4.35 6.74
C LEU A 166 -6.83 -2.89 7.22
N GLY A 167 -7.01 -2.69 8.53
CA GLY A 167 -6.65 -1.44 9.18
C GLY A 167 -5.14 -1.32 9.38
N LYS A 168 -4.70 -0.19 9.92
CA LYS A 168 -3.27 0.13 10.10
C LYS A 168 -2.50 -0.97 10.84
N ASP A 169 -3.06 -1.49 11.93
CA ASP A 169 -2.36 -2.49 12.75
C ASP A 169 -2.23 -3.83 12.02
N THR A 170 -3.30 -4.27 11.34
CA THR A 170 -3.28 -5.50 10.53
C THR A 170 -2.31 -5.35 9.35
N TRP A 171 -2.33 -4.22 8.66
CA TRP A 171 -1.40 -3.90 7.59
C TRP A 171 0.05 -4.00 8.05
N ASN A 172 0.40 -3.24 9.07
CA ASN A 172 1.76 -3.20 9.60
C ASN A 172 2.22 -4.57 10.10
N LYS A 173 1.32 -5.36 10.68
CA LYS A 173 1.64 -6.71 11.14
C LYS A 173 1.91 -7.66 9.97
N ILE A 174 1.13 -7.60 8.88
CA ILE A 174 1.38 -8.41 7.66
C ILE A 174 2.75 -8.06 7.09
N VAL A 175 3.05 -6.77 6.93
CA VAL A 175 4.33 -6.29 6.42
C VAL A 175 5.48 -6.76 7.30
N SER A 176 5.36 -6.59 8.62
CA SER A 176 6.40 -7.00 9.57
C SER A 176 6.67 -8.51 9.52
N VAL A 177 5.62 -9.34 9.49
CA VAL A 177 5.75 -10.80 9.40
C VAL A 177 6.39 -11.20 8.06
N HIS A 178 5.91 -10.64 6.96
CA HIS A 178 6.46 -10.90 5.64
C HIS A 178 7.95 -10.55 5.57
N ASN A 179 8.34 -9.36 6.04
CA ASN A 179 9.73 -8.92 5.99
C ASN A 179 10.65 -9.77 6.89
N ALA A 180 10.16 -10.19 8.07
CA ALA A 180 10.88 -11.11 8.93
C ALA A 180 11.12 -12.48 8.27
N MET A 181 10.14 -12.99 7.50
CA MET A 181 10.29 -14.22 6.71
C MET A 181 11.34 -14.07 5.61
N GLN A 182 11.35 -12.94 4.89
CA GLN A 182 12.34 -12.67 3.84
C GLN A 182 13.77 -12.55 4.40
N ALA A 183 13.91 -12.02 5.61
CA ALA A 183 15.20 -11.92 6.31
C ALA A 183 15.69 -13.25 6.91
N GLY A 184 14.97 -14.36 6.68
CA GLY A 184 15.33 -15.69 7.24
C GLY A 184 15.11 -15.79 8.76
N ASN A 185 14.41 -14.85 9.37
CA ASN A 185 14.09 -14.84 10.78
C ASN A 185 12.56 -14.89 10.99
N PRO A 186 11.91 -16.03 10.73
CA PRO A 186 10.50 -16.15 11.01
C PRO A 186 10.29 -15.94 12.52
N THR A 187 9.56 -14.92 12.88
CA THR A 187 9.14 -14.69 14.26
C THR A 187 8.41 -15.94 14.73
N HIS A 188 9.08 -16.73 15.56
CA HIS A 188 8.49 -17.91 16.20
C HIS A 188 7.33 -17.45 17.07
N VAL A 189 6.13 -17.49 16.52
CA VAL A 189 4.93 -17.61 17.33
C VAL A 189 4.56 -19.09 17.28
N THR A 190 5.18 -19.86 18.17
CA THR A 190 4.70 -21.18 18.55
C THR A 190 3.37 -21.02 19.30
N THR A 191 2.32 -20.77 18.57
CA THR A 191 0.98 -21.08 19.03
C THR A 191 0.35 -21.91 17.93
N GLN A 192 0.51 -23.22 18.11
CA GLN A 192 -0.29 -24.23 17.48
C GLN A 192 -1.76 -23.78 17.60
N TYR A 193 -2.39 -23.50 16.46
CA TYR A 193 -3.82 -23.29 16.40
C TYR A 193 -4.48 -24.54 16.98
N PRO A 194 -5.28 -24.48 18.07
CA PRO A 194 -6.02 -25.63 18.52
C PRO A 194 -6.91 -26.06 17.38
N GLY A 195 -6.68 -27.30 16.91
CA GLY A 195 -7.42 -27.87 15.80
C GLY A 195 -8.91 -27.72 16.03
N VAL A 196 -9.63 -27.25 15.02
CA VAL A 196 -11.08 -27.40 14.98
C VAL A 196 -11.30 -28.91 14.87
N PRO A 197 -12.04 -29.54 15.80
CA PRO A 197 -12.42 -30.95 15.66
C PRO A 197 -13.21 -31.10 14.36
N LEU A 198 -12.95 -32.20 13.66
CA LEU A 198 -13.68 -32.66 12.47
C LEU A 198 -15.16 -32.86 12.79
#